data_8af762d211de42560cf0f6e090bbc97e
#
_entry.id   8af762d211de42560cf0f6e090bbc97e
#
_cell.length_a   1.000
_cell.length_b   1.000
_cell.length_c   1.000
_cell.angle_alpha   90.00
_cell.angle_beta   90.00
_cell.angle_gamma   90.00
#
_symmetry.space_group_name_H-M   'P 1'
#
loop_
_entity.id
_entity.type
_entity.pdbx_description
1 polymer ?
#
loop_
_entity_poly.entity_id
_entity_poly.type
_entity_poly.pdbx_seq_one_letter_code
_entity_poly.pdbx_strand_id
1 'polypeptide(L)'
;SKTNNSDNIENRGILNYFKLFIRSNFFFPDSRMFWINDVVKSASSCINKNNINCVITTSPPFSLNIIGYKLKLKNNIKWISDYRDPWSDFFQFKKMPMFNIIKKKHLSWEEKCLKIADSVIVTSPSLKITYSKINPSTHLITNGFNSIEKTVFTKDFEIIYSGVMKSSQNPKMLWKILYEISMTNKSFY
;
A
#
# COMPACT_ATOMS: atom_id res chain seq x y z
N SER A 1 -2.35 -18.82 27.69
CA SER A 1 -2.57 -17.50 28.27
C SER A 1 -1.40 -16.56 27.93
N LYS A 2 -1.48 -15.86 26.80
CA LYS A 2 -0.74 -14.61 26.48
C LYS A 2 -1.50 -13.89 25.37
N THR A 3 -2.64 -13.32 25.72
CA THR A 3 -3.52 -12.53 24.84
C THR A 3 -3.56 -11.08 25.32
N ASN A 4 -2.41 -10.39 25.38
CA ASN A 4 -2.40 -9.01 25.87
C ASN A 4 -1.58 -8.03 25.01
N ASN A 5 -1.46 -8.23 23.67
CA ASN A 5 -0.73 -7.27 22.83
C ASN A 5 -1.50 -6.69 21.65
N SER A 6 -2.79 -6.99 21.48
CA SER A 6 -3.61 -6.45 20.39
C SER A 6 -4.38 -5.16 20.74
N ASP A 7 -4.56 -4.86 22.03
CA ASP A 7 -5.38 -3.71 22.48
C ASP A 7 -4.62 -2.39 22.56
N ASN A 8 -3.32 -2.37 22.29
CA ASN A 8 -2.47 -1.19 22.41
C ASN A 8 -2.57 -0.18 21.25
N ILE A 9 -3.47 -0.37 20.28
CA ILE A 9 -3.61 0.57 19.15
C ILE A 9 -4.65 1.66 19.43
N GLU A 10 -5.61 1.41 20.31
CA GLU A 10 -6.64 2.41 20.67
C GLU A 10 -6.18 3.38 21.78
N ASN A 11 -5.24 3.00 22.64
CA ASN A 11 -4.62 3.88 23.65
C ASN A 11 -3.30 4.49 23.14
N ARG A 12 -3.31 5.10 21.96
CA ARG A 12 -2.21 5.97 21.56
C ARG A 12 -2.29 7.25 22.37
N GLY A 13 -1.59 7.28 23.51
CA GLY A 13 -1.48 8.48 24.33
C GLY A 13 -1.02 9.69 23.51
N ILE A 14 -1.24 10.90 24.03
CA ILE A 14 -0.94 12.20 23.40
C ILE A 14 0.44 12.21 22.72
N LEU A 15 1.43 11.54 23.33
CA LEU A 15 2.80 11.46 22.79
C LEU A 15 2.85 10.71 21.45
N ASN A 16 2.09 9.61 21.28
CA ASN A 16 2.06 8.84 20.04
C ASN A 16 1.31 9.61 18.94
N TYR A 17 0.26 10.34 19.31
CA TYR A 17 -0.43 11.24 18.39
C TYR A 17 0.51 12.34 17.90
N PHE A 18 1.29 12.97 18.81
CA PHE A 18 2.25 14.01 18.47
C PHE A 18 3.38 13.49 17.57
N LYS A 19 3.93 12.30 17.86
CA LYS A 19 4.92 11.64 16.98
C LYS A 19 4.35 11.39 15.59
N LEU A 20 3.10 10.90 15.50
CA LEU A 20 2.42 10.68 14.23
C LEU A 20 2.18 11.99 13.48
N PHE A 21 1.77 13.05 14.18
CA PHE A 21 1.59 14.39 13.62
C PHE A 21 2.89 14.94 13.02
N ILE A 22 4.00 14.88 13.76
CA ILE A 22 5.31 15.32 13.26
C ILE A 22 5.68 14.48 12.02
N ARG A 23 5.60 13.15 12.12
CA ARG A 23 5.97 12.25 11.02
C ARG A 23 5.16 12.53 9.75
N SER A 24 3.85 12.74 9.88
CA SER A 24 2.97 12.92 8.74
C SER A 24 3.06 14.29 8.07
N ASN A 25 3.55 15.32 8.79
CA ASN A 25 3.61 16.67 8.25
C ASN A 25 5.02 17.09 7.80
N PHE A 26 6.08 16.56 8.42
CA PHE A 26 7.45 17.00 8.15
C PHE A 26 8.28 15.99 7.37
N PHE A 27 7.83 14.73 7.25
CA PHE A 27 8.54 13.69 6.50
C PHE A 27 7.80 13.34 5.21
N PHE A 28 8.09 14.09 4.16
CA PHE A 28 7.44 13.92 2.86
C PHE A 28 8.36 13.23 1.85
N PRO A 29 7.91 12.18 1.15
CA PRO A 29 6.60 11.50 1.22
C PRO A 29 6.51 10.51 2.37
N ASP A 30 7.63 10.14 2.98
CA ASP A 30 7.78 9.21 4.09
C ASP A 30 9.10 9.47 4.83
N SER A 31 9.39 8.67 5.88
CA SER A 31 10.58 8.84 6.71
C SER A 31 11.91 8.61 5.98
N ARG A 32 11.88 8.11 4.75
CA ARG A 32 13.07 7.87 3.92
C ARG A 32 13.38 9.04 2.97
N MET A 33 12.75 10.20 3.16
CA MET A 33 12.93 11.37 2.30
C MET A 33 14.39 11.82 2.13
N PHE A 34 15.21 11.63 3.15
CA PHE A 34 16.60 12.11 3.14
C PHE A 34 17.52 11.34 2.20
N TRP A 35 17.20 10.09 1.88
CA TRP A 35 18.03 9.29 0.98
C TRP A 35 17.75 9.54 -0.51
N ILE A 36 16.65 10.22 -0.86
CA ILE A 36 16.18 10.36 -2.25
C ILE A 36 17.29 10.90 -3.17
N ASN A 37 17.99 11.96 -2.77
CA ASN A 37 18.99 12.59 -3.61
C ASN A 37 20.24 11.70 -3.77
N ASP A 38 20.67 11.02 -2.72
CA ASP A 38 21.83 10.11 -2.75
C ASP A 38 21.54 8.90 -3.64
N VAL A 39 20.34 8.32 -3.52
CA VAL A 39 19.92 7.20 -4.39
C VAL A 39 19.81 7.65 -5.85
N VAL A 40 19.24 8.82 -6.14
CA VAL A 40 19.17 9.34 -7.50
C VAL A 40 20.58 9.54 -8.09
N LYS A 41 21.52 10.06 -7.30
CA LYS A 41 22.93 10.24 -7.74
C LYS A 41 23.58 8.90 -8.04
N SER A 42 23.52 7.94 -7.11
CA SER A 42 24.13 6.62 -7.25
C SER A 42 23.50 5.81 -8.39
N ALA A 43 22.16 5.80 -8.46
CA ALA A 43 21.44 5.11 -9.53
C ALA A 43 21.71 5.72 -10.91
N SER A 44 21.79 7.07 -11.04
CA SER A 44 22.15 7.71 -12.30
C SER A 44 23.55 7.29 -12.76
N SER A 45 24.51 7.20 -11.85
CA SER A 45 25.87 6.71 -12.17
C SER A 45 25.84 5.26 -12.66
N CYS A 46 25.06 4.39 -11.99
CA CYS A 46 24.87 2.99 -12.38
C CYS A 46 24.20 2.86 -13.75
N ILE A 47 23.16 3.63 -14.02
CA ILE A 47 22.43 3.68 -15.28
C ILE A 47 23.39 4.01 -16.43
N ASN A 48 24.18 5.07 -16.28
CA ASN A 48 25.11 5.50 -17.31
C ASN A 48 26.27 4.51 -17.53
N LYS A 49 26.83 3.98 -16.44
CA LYS A 49 27.97 3.01 -16.52
C LYS A 49 27.57 1.71 -17.21
N ASN A 50 26.33 1.25 -17.01
CA ASN A 50 25.87 -0.06 -17.48
C ASN A 50 24.88 0.04 -18.65
N ASN A 51 24.66 1.21 -19.23
CA ASN A 51 23.74 1.47 -20.34
C ASN A 51 22.31 0.95 -20.04
N ILE A 52 21.81 1.17 -18.81
CA ILE A 52 20.49 0.75 -18.39
C ILE A 52 19.44 1.65 -19.06
N ASN A 53 18.50 1.06 -19.76
CA ASN A 53 17.44 1.78 -20.48
C ASN A 53 16.07 1.73 -19.80
N CYS A 54 15.91 0.93 -18.75
CA CYS A 54 14.65 0.81 -18.00
C CYS A 54 14.93 0.63 -16.52
N VAL A 55 14.12 1.31 -15.68
CA VAL A 55 14.16 1.18 -14.22
C VAL A 55 12.77 0.84 -13.72
N ILE A 56 12.69 -0.05 -12.75
CA ILE A 56 11.46 -0.38 -12.03
C ILE A 56 11.63 0.10 -10.59
N THR A 57 10.62 0.81 -10.07
CA THR A 57 10.54 1.17 -8.66
C THR A 57 9.29 0.58 -8.05
N THR A 58 9.42 -0.08 -6.90
CA THR A 58 8.30 -0.72 -6.19
C THR A 58 7.96 0.05 -4.92
N SER A 59 6.74 0.46 -4.75
CA SER A 59 6.26 1.21 -3.58
C SER A 59 5.15 0.48 -2.81
N PRO A 60 5.04 0.66 -1.47
CA PRO A 60 5.79 1.56 -0.59
C PRO A 60 7.24 1.12 -0.32
N PRO A 61 8.15 2.03 0.10
CA PRO A 61 7.94 3.43 0.46
C PRO A 61 7.76 4.35 -0.77
N PHE A 62 6.95 5.40 -0.64
CA PHE A 62 6.61 6.29 -1.76
C PHE A 62 7.75 7.24 -2.17
N SER A 63 8.79 7.36 -1.34
CA SER A 63 10.07 7.96 -1.74
C SER A 63 10.67 7.31 -2.99
N LEU A 64 10.43 6.00 -3.23
CA LEU A 64 10.87 5.30 -4.44
C LEU A 64 10.18 5.82 -5.70
N ASN A 65 8.93 6.24 -5.61
CA ASN A 65 8.24 6.85 -6.77
C ASN A 65 8.84 8.21 -7.12
N ILE A 66 9.22 9.01 -6.11
CA ILE A 66 9.93 10.27 -6.34
C ILE A 66 11.32 10.02 -6.94
N ILE A 67 12.01 8.97 -6.51
CA ILE A 67 13.29 8.54 -7.10
C ILE A 67 13.10 8.15 -8.56
N GLY A 68 12.14 7.29 -8.88
CA GLY A 68 11.82 6.88 -10.25
C GLY A 68 11.49 8.06 -11.15
N TYR A 69 10.65 8.98 -10.67
CA TYR A 69 10.32 10.23 -11.36
C TYR A 69 11.57 11.06 -11.68
N LYS A 70 12.46 11.28 -10.69
CA LYS A 70 13.71 12.05 -10.90
C LYS A 70 14.67 11.34 -11.84
N LEU A 71 14.79 10.00 -11.74
CA LEU A 71 15.65 9.21 -12.63
C LEU A 71 15.18 9.27 -14.08
N LYS A 72 13.87 9.14 -14.32
CA LYS A 72 13.25 9.27 -15.63
C LYS A 72 13.58 10.61 -16.28
N LEU A 73 13.37 11.70 -15.56
CA LEU A 73 13.63 13.04 -16.09
C LEU A 73 15.12 13.32 -16.33
N LYS A 74 16.01 12.75 -15.49
CA LYS A 74 17.45 13.02 -15.55
C LYS A 74 18.18 12.20 -16.60
N ASN A 75 17.77 10.92 -16.80
CA ASN A 75 18.58 9.96 -17.57
C ASN A 75 17.89 9.51 -18.87
N ASN A 76 16.71 10.06 -19.21
CA ASN A 76 15.93 9.69 -20.39
C ASN A 76 15.73 8.17 -20.56
N ILE A 77 15.46 7.49 -19.46
CA ILE A 77 15.19 6.05 -19.38
C ILE A 77 13.69 5.76 -19.37
N LYS A 78 13.30 4.54 -19.66
CA LYS A 78 11.94 4.07 -19.35
C LYS A 78 11.82 3.83 -17.84
N TRP A 79 10.66 4.20 -17.28
CA TRP A 79 10.36 4.00 -15.87
C TRP A 79 9.03 3.28 -15.70
N ILE A 80 9.09 2.11 -15.03
CA ILE A 80 7.92 1.35 -14.61
C ILE A 80 7.73 1.59 -13.11
N SER A 81 6.56 2.08 -12.73
CA SER A 81 6.20 2.32 -11.34
C SER A 81 5.27 1.23 -10.83
N ASP A 82 5.77 0.38 -9.93
CA ASP A 82 5.02 -0.70 -9.32
C ASP A 82 4.43 -0.25 -7.98
N TYR A 83 3.10 -0.10 -7.95
CA TYR A 83 2.31 0.27 -6.78
C TYR A 83 1.70 -0.98 -6.15
N ARG A 84 2.34 -1.50 -5.12
CA ARG A 84 1.79 -2.62 -4.34
C ARG A 84 0.64 -2.18 -3.44
N ASP A 85 0.66 -0.91 -3.01
CA ASP A 85 -0.38 -0.25 -2.24
C ASP A 85 -0.69 1.14 -2.84
N PRO A 86 -1.94 1.65 -2.72
CA PRO A 86 -2.26 3.00 -3.15
C PRO A 86 -1.51 4.02 -2.30
N TRP A 87 -1.06 5.14 -2.91
CA TRP A 87 -0.33 6.17 -2.16
C TRP A 87 -1.26 7.02 -1.30
N SER A 88 -2.24 7.66 -1.91
CA SER A 88 -3.13 8.61 -1.21
C SER A 88 -4.50 8.03 -0.89
N ASP A 89 -4.95 7.00 -1.59
CA ASP A 89 -6.25 6.34 -1.33
C ASP A 89 -6.17 5.24 -0.28
N PHE A 90 -5.15 5.28 0.54
CA PHE A 90 -4.94 4.33 1.61
C PHE A 90 -5.72 4.74 2.86
N PHE A 91 -6.47 3.81 3.46
CA PHE A 91 -7.32 4.07 4.63
C PHE A 91 -6.60 4.78 5.78
N GLN A 92 -5.34 4.39 6.05
CA GLN A 92 -4.54 5.02 7.10
C GLN A 92 -4.14 6.45 6.74
N PHE A 93 -3.90 6.74 5.45
CA PHE A 93 -3.59 8.10 4.98
C PHE A 93 -4.73 9.08 5.32
N LYS A 94 -5.99 8.66 5.09
CA LYS A 94 -7.18 9.47 5.40
C LYS A 94 -7.30 9.80 6.90
N LYS A 95 -6.78 8.91 7.76
CA LYS A 95 -6.79 9.07 9.23
C LYS A 95 -5.55 9.74 9.82
N MET A 96 -4.51 10.00 9.02
CA MET A 96 -3.32 10.68 9.51
C MET A 96 -3.61 12.14 9.86
N PRO A 97 -3.08 12.64 11.00
CA PRO A 97 -3.23 14.04 11.40
C PRO A 97 -2.31 14.93 10.55
N MET A 98 -2.68 15.14 9.29
CA MET A 98 -1.92 15.96 8.34
C MET A 98 -2.62 17.26 8.04
N PHE A 99 -1.84 18.32 7.85
CA PHE A 99 -2.33 19.58 7.27
C PHE A 99 -2.86 19.36 5.85
N ASN A 100 -3.90 20.08 5.47
CA ASN A 100 -4.50 19.98 4.14
C ASN A 100 -3.48 20.27 3.00
N ILE A 101 -2.54 21.19 3.25
CA ILE A 101 -1.47 21.47 2.28
C ILE A 101 -0.57 20.26 2.04
N ILE A 102 -0.27 19.50 3.08
CA ILE A 102 0.55 18.28 2.97
C ILE A 102 -0.24 17.16 2.25
N LYS A 103 -1.53 17.01 2.57
CA LYS A 103 -2.42 16.08 1.85
C LYS A 103 -2.46 16.39 0.35
N LYS A 104 -2.66 17.68 -0.01
CA LYS A 104 -2.63 18.12 -1.40
C LYS A 104 -1.27 17.87 -2.06
N LYS A 105 -0.18 18.04 -1.32
CA LYS A 105 1.17 17.75 -1.82
C LYS A 105 1.33 16.26 -2.17
N HIS A 106 0.85 15.33 -1.33
CA HIS A 106 0.87 13.90 -1.63
C HIS A 106 0.07 13.58 -2.88
N LEU A 107 -1.17 14.06 -2.99
CA LEU A 107 -2.02 13.87 -4.17
C LEU A 107 -1.34 14.38 -5.46
N SER A 108 -0.79 15.59 -5.41
CA SER A 108 -0.09 16.18 -6.54
C SER A 108 1.14 15.39 -6.98
N TRP A 109 1.91 14.86 -6.02
CA TRP A 109 3.08 14.05 -6.34
C TRP A 109 2.71 12.67 -6.87
N GLU A 110 1.69 12.02 -6.32
CA GLU A 110 1.16 10.78 -6.85
C GLU A 110 0.73 10.94 -8.31
N GLU A 111 -0.06 11.99 -8.61
CA GLU A 111 -0.49 12.30 -9.97
C GLU A 111 0.68 12.57 -10.91
N LYS A 112 1.70 13.35 -10.47
CA LYS A 112 2.90 13.61 -11.27
C LYS A 112 3.66 12.32 -11.58
N CYS A 113 3.83 11.45 -10.58
CA CYS A 113 4.51 10.17 -10.77
C CYS A 113 3.76 9.28 -11.75
N LEU A 114 2.43 9.19 -11.59
CA LEU A 114 1.58 8.40 -12.50
C LEU A 114 1.65 8.93 -13.94
N LYS A 115 1.58 10.24 -14.15
CA LYS A 115 1.63 10.85 -15.50
C LYS A 115 2.94 10.64 -16.24
N ILE A 116 4.06 10.60 -15.52
CA ILE A 116 5.40 10.53 -16.12
C ILE A 116 5.89 9.08 -16.29
N ALA A 117 5.38 8.13 -15.52
CA ALA A 117 5.73 6.73 -15.67
C ALA A 117 5.35 6.21 -17.07
N ASP A 118 6.24 5.47 -17.73
CA ASP A 118 5.94 4.82 -19.01
C ASP A 118 4.92 3.69 -18.84
N SER A 119 4.96 3.03 -17.69
CA SER A 119 3.96 2.04 -17.29
C SER A 119 3.78 2.03 -15.79
N VAL A 120 2.58 1.69 -15.35
CA VAL A 120 2.21 1.55 -13.95
C VAL A 120 1.75 0.12 -13.71
N ILE A 121 2.27 -0.52 -12.68
CA ILE A 121 1.81 -1.85 -12.22
C ILE A 121 1.03 -1.64 -10.92
N VAL A 122 -0.08 -2.35 -10.79
CA VAL A 122 -0.92 -2.35 -9.58
C VAL A 122 -1.37 -3.76 -9.24
N THR A 123 -1.65 -4.00 -7.96
CA THR A 123 -1.98 -5.32 -7.43
C THR A 123 -3.49 -5.58 -7.30
N SER A 124 -4.35 -4.57 -7.47
CA SER A 124 -5.80 -4.72 -7.32
C SER A 124 -6.59 -4.13 -8.50
N PRO A 125 -7.76 -4.73 -8.84
CA PRO A 125 -8.62 -4.21 -9.91
C PRO A 125 -9.12 -2.79 -9.64
N SER A 126 -9.46 -2.45 -8.39
CA SER A 126 -9.93 -1.11 -8.00
C SER A 126 -8.87 -0.05 -8.25
N LEU A 127 -7.61 -0.35 -7.90
CA LEU A 127 -6.49 0.54 -8.11
C LEU A 127 -6.21 0.73 -9.62
N LYS A 128 -6.34 -0.36 -10.41
CA LYS A 128 -6.24 -0.28 -11.87
C LYS A 128 -7.27 0.72 -12.44
N ILE A 129 -8.53 0.61 -12.04
CA ILE A 129 -9.60 1.51 -12.51
C ILE A 129 -9.27 2.97 -12.18
N THR A 130 -8.76 3.22 -10.97
CA THR A 130 -8.43 4.58 -10.53
C THR A 130 -7.22 5.15 -11.28
N TYR A 131 -6.13 4.39 -11.36
CA TYR A 131 -4.87 4.87 -11.94
C TYR A 131 -4.90 4.92 -13.48
N SER A 132 -5.66 4.05 -14.15
CA SER A 132 -5.86 4.10 -15.61
C SER A 132 -6.49 5.40 -16.10
N LYS A 133 -7.21 6.13 -15.23
CA LYS A 133 -7.74 7.47 -15.57
C LYS A 133 -6.63 8.52 -15.70
N ILE A 134 -5.47 8.28 -15.09
CA ILE A 134 -4.31 9.19 -15.10
C ILE A 134 -3.24 8.67 -16.07
N ASN A 135 -2.95 7.38 -16.03
CA ASN A 135 -2.01 6.71 -16.92
C ASN A 135 -2.68 5.50 -17.59
N PRO A 136 -3.01 5.60 -18.89
CA PRO A 136 -3.64 4.49 -19.63
C PRO A 136 -2.79 3.22 -19.68
N SER A 137 -1.45 3.34 -19.55
CA SER A 137 -0.53 2.20 -19.46
C SER A 137 -0.45 1.62 -18.04
N THR A 138 -1.62 1.42 -17.41
CA THR A 138 -1.73 0.80 -16.08
C THR A 138 -2.12 -0.66 -16.21
N HIS A 139 -1.30 -1.54 -15.65
CA HIS A 139 -1.41 -3.00 -15.74
C HIS A 139 -1.71 -3.62 -14.38
N LEU A 140 -2.66 -4.55 -14.35
CA LEU A 140 -2.94 -5.36 -13.17
C LEU A 140 -2.02 -6.58 -13.15
N ILE A 141 -1.13 -6.64 -12.18
CA ILE A 141 -0.28 -7.79 -11.90
C ILE A 141 -0.42 -8.09 -10.41
N THR A 142 -1.17 -9.13 -10.07
CA THR A 142 -1.42 -9.53 -8.68
C THR A 142 -0.17 -10.16 -8.07
N ASN A 143 -0.14 -10.25 -6.73
CA ASN A 143 0.90 -11.02 -6.05
C ASN A 143 0.85 -12.48 -6.51
N GLY A 144 2.01 -13.07 -6.75
CA GLY A 144 2.16 -14.46 -7.13
C GLY A 144 2.15 -15.40 -5.93
N PHE A 145 2.09 -16.71 -6.22
CA PHE A 145 2.24 -17.79 -5.25
C PHE A 145 3.10 -18.90 -5.87
N ASN A 146 3.79 -19.67 -5.05
CA ASN A 146 4.78 -20.64 -5.52
C ASN A 146 4.17 -21.96 -5.96
N SER A 147 3.08 -22.41 -5.30
CA SER A 147 2.40 -23.66 -5.64
C SER A 147 0.95 -23.65 -5.19
N ILE A 148 0.09 -24.33 -5.93
CA ILE A 148 -1.25 -24.66 -5.46
C ILE A 148 -1.16 -26.09 -4.90
N GLU A 149 -1.33 -26.23 -3.59
CA GLU A 149 -1.56 -27.53 -2.99
C GLU A 149 -2.97 -28.00 -3.37
N LYS A 150 -3.11 -29.28 -3.67
CA LYS A 150 -4.43 -29.85 -3.90
C LYS A 150 -5.24 -29.76 -2.62
N THR A 151 -6.21 -28.86 -2.59
CA THR A 151 -7.16 -28.77 -1.48
C THR A 151 -8.14 -29.94 -1.55
N VAL A 152 -8.24 -30.69 -0.46
CA VAL A 152 -9.35 -31.63 -0.28
C VAL A 152 -10.52 -30.79 0.25
N PHE A 153 -11.55 -30.63 -0.56
CA PHE A 153 -12.77 -29.97 -0.11
C PHE A 153 -13.45 -30.83 0.95
N THR A 154 -13.65 -30.31 2.13
CA THR A 154 -14.51 -30.91 3.13
C THR A 154 -15.96 -30.74 2.70
N LYS A 155 -16.84 -31.71 3.08
CA LYS A 155 -18.28 -31.61 2.79
C LYS A 155 -18.97 -30.59 3.70
N ASP A 156 -18.30 -30.14 4.74
CA ASP A 156 -18.85 -29.26 5.76
C ASP A 156 -18.68 -27.78 5.34
N PHE A 157 -19.66 -26.97 5.68
CA PHE A 157 -19.58 -25.53 5.46
C PHE A 157 -18.63 -24.91 6.49
N GLU A 158 -17.53 -24.35 6.05
CA GLU A 158 -16.54 -23.70 6.89
C GLU A 158 -16.36 -22.23 6.52
N ILE A 159 -16.26 -21.36 7.50
CA ILE A 159 -15.87 -19.95 7.33
C ILE A 159 -14.47 -19.78 7.89
N ILE A 160 -13.50 -19.57 6.98
CA ILE A 160 -12.09 -19.44 7.33
C ILE A 160 -11.66 -17.97 7.18
N TYR A 161 -11.03 -17.42 8.22
CA TYR A 161 -10.33 -16.15 8.15
C TYR A 161 -8.82 -16.39 8.27
N SER A 162 -8.08 -16.03 7.22
CA SER A 162 -6.62 -16.10 7.20
C SER A 162 -6.03 -14.69 7.27
N GLY A 163 -5.27 -14.39 8.33
CA GLY A 163 -4.60 -13.12 8.51
C GLY A 163 -4.71 -12.54 9.92
N VAL A 164 -4.20 -11.31 10.11
CA VAL A 164 -4.32 -10.58 11.38
C VAL A 164 -5.56 -9.71 11.36
N MET A 165 -6.55 -10.04 12.19
CA MET A 165 -7.79 -9.28 12.33
C MET A 165 -7.56 -8.11 13.29
N LYS A 166 -7.56 -6.89 12.75
CA LYS A 166 -7.55 -5.66 13.57
C LYS A 166 -8.94 -5.39 14.12
N SER A 167 -9.05 -4.68 15.24
CA SER A 167 -10.34 -4.30 15.84
C SER A 167 -11.28 -3.61 14.85
N SER A 168 -10.73 -2.76 13.96
CA SER A 168 -11.48 -2.07 12.90
C SER A 168 -11.92 -2.97 11.75
N GLN A 169 -11.41 -4.18 11.64
CA GLN A 169 -11.72 -5.19 10.62
C GLN A 169 -12.57 -6.33 11.17
N ASN A 170 -12.81 -6.34 12.50
CA ASN A 170 -13.61 -7.36 13.15
C ASN A 170 -15.09 -7.18 12.81
N PRO A 171 -15.73 -8.09 12.07
CA PRO A 171 -17.11 -7.97 11.64
C PRO A 171 -18.05 -8.43 12.76
N LYS A 172 -18.15 -7.66 13.85
CA LYS A 172 -18.95 -8.00 15.04
C LYS A 172 -20.39 -8.38 14.71
N MET A 173 -20.99 -7.73 13.71
CA MET A 173 -22.35 -8.04 13.26
C MET A 173 -22.43 -9.45 12.64
N LEU A 174 -21.43 -9.86 11.87
CA LEU A 174 -21.37 -11.19 11.29
C LEU A 174 -21.36 -12.25 12.39
N TRP A 175 -20.48 -12.08 13.39
CA TRP A 175 -20.43 -13.04 14.52
C TRP A 175 -21.75 -13.14 15.28
N LYS A 176 -22.42 -12.01 15.48
CA LYS A 176 -23.73 -11.99 16.12
C LYS A 176 -24.77 -12.76 15.30
N ILE A 177 -24.86 -12.52 13.99
CA ILE A 177 -25.79 -13.20 13.08
C ILE A 177 -25.49 -14.69 13.03
N LEU A 178 -24.23 -15.10 12.91
CA LEU A 178 -23.84 -16.51 12.90
C LEU A 178 -24.23 -17.20 14.20
N TYR A 179 -24.02 -16.54 15.34
CA TYR A 179 -24.46 -17.05 16.63
C TYR A 179 -25.99 -17.22 16.70
N GLU A 180 -26.76 -16.24 16.26
CA GLU A 180 -28.22 -16.32 16.22
C GLU A 180 -28.71 -17.47 15.32
N ILE A 181 -28.10 -17.65 14.15
CA ILE A 181 -28.41 -18.77 13.24
C ILE A 181 -28.08 -20.10 13.90
N SER A 182 -26.92 -20.23 14.57
CA SER A 182 -26.54 -21.48 15.25
C SER A 182 -27.51 -21.85 16.38
N MET A 183 -28.12 -20.87 17.03
CA MET A 183 -29.10 -21.13 18.08
C MET A 183 -30.49 -21.56 17.55
N THR A 184 -30.84 -21.15 16.32
CA THR A 184 -32.15 -21.43 15.71
C THR A 184 -32.15 -22.61 14.76
N ASN A 185 -30.98 -22.94 14.17
CA ASN A 185 -30.83 -24.00 13.18
C ASN A 185 -29.85 -25.08 13.65
N LYS A 186 -30.38 -26.23 14.09
CA LYS A 186 -29.57 -27.35 14.59
C LYS A 186 -28.66 -27.99 13.51
N SER A 187 -28.94 -27.78 12.24
CA SER A 187 -28.09 -28.27 11.12
C SER A 187 -26.90 -27.35 10.81
N PHE A 188 -26.73 -26.29 11.58
CA PHE A 188 -25.63 -25.34 11.41
C PHE A 188 -24.35 -25.75 12.17
N TYR A 189 -24.42 -26.86 12.94
CA TYR A 189 -23.28 -27.46 13.64
C TYR A 189 -22.65 -28.56 12.84
#